data_f1be07086929624c552e19e717a6beac
#
_entry.id   f1be07086929624c552e19e717a6beac
#
_cell.length_a   1.000
_cell.length_b   1.000
_cell.length_c   1.000
_cell.angle_alpha   90.00
_cell.angle_beta   90.00
_cell.angle_gamma   90.00
#
_symmetry.space_group_name_H-M   'P 1'
#
loop_
_entity.id
_entity.type
_entity.pdbx_description
1 polymer ?
#
loop_
_entity_poly.entity_id
_entity_poly.type
_entity_poly.pdbx_seq_one_letter_code
_entity_poly.pdbx_strand_id
1 'polypeptide(L)'
;MNAMGTPAIEIQGLTKDFPLGFWRQRQRRSLDNLTLQVEEGEVFGFLGPNGAGKTTTLKLLMGLIFPTAGTARIRGRPIDDVGMHREIGFLPEQPYFYDYLTARELLDYYAQFFGFGAAERNERVKRFLQQVGLAAAADVQLRKFSKGMLQRVGIAQAILHDPQVVFLDEPMSGLDPVGRREVRDIILALKQQGRT
;
A
#
# COMPACT_ATOMS: atom_id res chain seq x y z
N MET A 1 -28.64 7.00 17.33
CA MET A 1 -27.20 7.08 17.62
C MET A 1 -26.57 6.00 16.77
N ASN A 2 -26.01 6.37 15.61
CA ASN A 2 -25.26 5.41 14.78
C ASN A 2 -24.01 5.02 15.59
N ALA A 3 -23.81 3.73 15.80
CA ALA A 3 -22.54 3.22 16.29
C ALA A 3 -21.48 3.66 15.26
N MET A 4 -20.68 4.68 15.60
CA MET A 4 -19.51 5.02 14.77
C MET A 4 -18.61 3.80 14.77
N GLY A 5 -18.47 3.16 13.60
CA GLY A 5 -17.54 2.05 13.43
C GLY A 5 -16.11 2.54 13.72
N THR A 6 -15.23 1.63 14.06
CA THR A 6 -13.80 1.96 14.23
C THR A 6 -13.27 2.45 12.88
N PRO A 7 -12.66 3.65 12.80
CA PRO A 7 -12.11 4.15 11.53
C PRO A 7 -11.01 3.23 11.01
N ALA A 8 -10.87 3.16 9.69
CA ALA A 8 -9.80 2.40 9.06
C ALA A 8 -8.43 2.99 9.41
N ILE A 9 -8.33 4.33 9.45
CA ILE A 9 -7.11 5.05 9.82
C ILE A 9 -7.49 6.19 10.76
N GLU A 10 -6.78 6.30 11.88
CA GLU A 10 -6.89 7.40 12.82
C GLU A 10 -5.51 7.96 13.11
N ILE A 11 -5.33 9.27 12.94
CA ILE A 11 -4.09 10.00 13.17
C ILE A 11 -4.37 11.17 14.10
N GLN A 12 -3.59 11.32 15.18
CA GLN A 12 -3.75 12.38 16.17
C GLN A 12 -2.41 13.07 16.42
N GLY A 13 -2.28 14.32 15.96
CA GLY A 13 -1.11 15.17 16.22
C GLY A 13 0.21 14.60 15.70
N LEU A 14 0.18 13.78 14.65
CA LEU A 14 1.34 13.03 14.17
C LEU A 14 2.41 13.99 13.64
N THR A 15 3.60 13.89 14.20
CA THR A 15 4.74 14.76 13.91
C THR A 15 5.98 13.93 13.64
N LYS A 16 6.77 14.33 12.64
CA LYS A 16 8.05 13.68 12.33
C LYS A 16 9.16 14.69 12.07
N ASP A 17 10.16 14.67 12.89
CA ASP A 17 11.41 15.40 12.75
C ASP A 17 12.55 14.43 12.40
N PHE A 18 13.38 14.80 11.42
CA PHE A 18 14.59 14.06 11.06
C PHE A 18 15.82 14.85 11.51
N PRO A 19 16.80 14.21 12.19
CA PRO A 19 18.04 14.86 12.55
C PRO A 19 18.85 15.15 11.28
N LEU A 20 19.43 16.36 11.21
CA LEU A 20 20.30 16.81 10.12
C LEU A 20 21.73 17.05 10.63
N GLY A 21 22.72 16.71 9.80
CA GLY A 21 24.14 16.93 10.05
C GLY A 21 24.77 15.87 10.97
N PHE A 22 26.10 15.82 10.94
CA PHE A 22 26.93 14.82 11.65
C PHE A 22 26.72 14.86 13.18
N TRP A 23 26.52 16.06 13.73
CA TRP A 23 26.30 16.26 15.17
C TRP A 23 24.84 16.33 15.59
N ARG A 24 23.87 16.05 14.69
CA ARG A 24 22.41 16.06 14.94
C ARG A 24 21.85 17.35 15.58
N GLN A 25 22.53 18.47 15.42
CA GLN A 25 22.18 19.75 16.05
C GLN A 25 21.02 20.47 15.36
N ARG A 26 20.69 20.09 14.11
CA ARG A 26 19.56 20.63 13.37
C ARG A 26 18.53 19.53 13.12
N GLN A 27 17.27 19.92 13.14
CA GLN A 27 16.15 19.02 12.80
C GLN A 27 15.43 19.57 11.58
N ARG A 28 15.02 18.67 10.70
CA ARG A 28 14.14 18.99 9.58
C ARG A 28 12.77 18.38 9.88
N ARG A 29 11.78 19.23 10.08
CA ARG A 29 10.39 18.81 10.20
C ARG A 29 9.87 18.36 8.86
N SER A 30 9.42 17.12 8.78
CA SER A 30 8.84 16.51 7.57
C SER A 30 7.33 16.36 7.67
N LEU A 31 6.80 16.27 8.89
CA LEU A 31 5.38 16.22 9.17
C LEU A 31 5.11 17.00 10.44
N ASP A 32 4.10 17.86 10.43
CA ASP A 32 3.77 18.75 11.54
C ASP A 32 2.31 18.62 11.96
N ASN A 33 2.11 18.02 13.15
CA ASN A 33 0.81 17.96 13.86
C ASN A 33 -0.37 17.50 12.98
N LEU A 34 -0.15 16.46 12.12
CA LEU A 34 -1.20 15.93 11.28
C LEU A 34 -2.26 15.24 12.14
N THR A 35 -3.52 15.67 11.96
CA THR A 35 -4.69 14.97 12.51
C THR A 35 -5.65 14.66 11.39
N LEU A 36 -6.03 13.39 11.24
CA LEU A 36 -6.82 12.89 10.13
C LEU A 36 -7.54 11.61 10.53
N GLN A 37 -8.73 11.41 9.98
CA GLN A 37 -9.50 10.17 10.10
C GLN A 37 -9.97 9.74 8.71
N VAL A 38 -9.88 8.42 8.43
CA VAL A 38 -10.38 7.79 7.20
C VAL A 38 -11.32 6.67 7.60
N GLU A 39 -12.52 6.66 7.04
CA GLU A 39 -13.54 5.66 7.35
C GLU A 39 -13.31 4.35 6.58
N GLU A 40 -13.87 3.24 7.08
CA GLU A 40 -13.81 1.95 6.39
C GLU A 40 -14.52 2.01 5.02
N GLY A 41 -13.90 1.41 4.00
CA GLY A 41 -14.41 1.39 2.63
C GLY A 41 -14.28 2.72 1.88
N GLU A 42 -13.57 3.70 2.44
CA GLU A 42 -13.30 4.98 1.78
C GLU A 42 -12.09 4.89 0.84
N VAL A 43 -12.16 5.55 -0.32
CA VAL A 43 -10.98 5.87 -1.12
C VAL A 43 -10.54 7.28 -0.79
N PHE A 44 -9.48 7.40 -0.02
CA PHE A 44 -8.95 8.67 0.44
C PHE A 44 -7.74 9.10 -0.41
N GLY A 45 -7.82 10.30 -1.02
CA GLY A 45 -6.74 10.88 -1.81
C GLY A 45 -5.87 11.80 -0.96
N PHE A 46 -4.62 11.38 -0.70
CA PHE A 46 -3.64 12.18 0.04
C PHE A 46 -2.80 13.02 -0.93
N LEU A 47 -3.21 14.26 -1.15
CA LEU A 47 -2.65 15.16 -2.15
C LEU A 47 -1.75 16.22 -1.51
N GLY A 48 -0.75 16.68 -2.25
CA GLY A 48 0.15 17.77 -1.82
C GLY A 48 1.39 17.85 -2.71
N PRO A 49 2.13 18.98 -2.65
CA PRO A 49 3.37 19.16 -3.40
C PRO A 49 4.47 18.19 -2.94
N ASN A 50 5.55 18.09 -3.73
CA ASN A 50 6.72 17.32 -3.32
C ASN A 50 7.31 17.91 -2.04
N GLY A 51 7.65 17.03 -1.10
CA GLY A 51 8.13 17.45 0.23
C GLY A 51 7.04 17.77 1.27
N ALA A 52 5.75 17.68 0.92
CA ALA A 52 4.64 17.91 1.86
C ALA A 52 4.46 16.80 2.93
N GLY A 53 5.35 15.80 2.97
CA GLY A 53 5.28 14.74 3.99
C GLY A 53 4.44 13.51 3.59
N LYS A 54 3.92 13.41 2.36
CA LYS A 54 3.08 12.28 1.90
C LYS A 54 3.73 10.92 2.17
N THR A 55 4.89 10.68 1.58
CA THR A 55 5.64 9.42 1.76
C THR A 55 6.08 9.22 3.21
N THR A 56 6.38 10.31 3.94
CA THR A 56 6.69 10.23 5.38
C THR A 56 5.49 9.72 6.17
N THR A 57 4.29 10.25 5.88
CA THR A 57 3.05 9.80 6.52
C THR A 57 2.78 8.32 6.21
N LEU A 58 2.91 7.90 4.95
CA LEU A 58 2.76 6.48 4.61
C LEU A 58 3.75 5.58 5.35
N LYS A 59 5.04 5.97 5.42
CA LYS A 59 6.06 5.22 6.16
C LYS A 59 5.76 5.13 7.67
N LEU A 60 5.20 6.18 8.27
CA LEU A 60 4.76 6.17 9.67
C LEU A 60 3.59 5.21 9.85
N LEU A 61 2.56 5.29 9.01
CA LEU A 61 1.39 4.42 9.07
C LEU A 61 1.73 2.94 8.87
N MET A 62 2.77 2.66 8.07
CA MET A 62 3.26 1.30 7.87
C MET A 62 4.24 0.82 8.97
N GLY A 63 4.51 1.64 10.00
CA GLY A 63 5.46 1.27 11.06
C GLY A 63 6.92 1.16 10.59
N LEU A 64 7.25 1.66 9.39
CA LEU A 64 8.62 1.63 8.85
C LEU A 64 9.53 2.68 9.49
N ILE A 65 8.95 3.74 10.03
CA ILE A 65 9.62 4.78 10.82
C ILE A 65 8.72 5.16 12.00
N PHE A 66 9.31 5.66 13.09
CA PHE A 66 8.58 6.04 14.28
C PHE A 66 8.30 7.54 14.32
N PRO A 67 7.14 7.97 14.84
CA PRO A 67 6.82 9.38 15.02
C PRO A 67 7.73 10.04 16.08
N THR A 68 7.92 11.36 15.97
CA THR A 68 8.56 12.17 17.01
C THR A 68 7.54 12.55 18.09
N ALA A 69 6.28 12.78 17.68
CA ALA A 69 5.14 13.04 18.58
C ALA A 69 3.83 12.61 17.90
N GLY A 70 2.77 12.54 18.69
CA GLY A 70 1.45 12.11 18.24
C GLY A 70 1.32 10.59 18.12
N THR A 71 0.15 10.12 17.67
CA THR A 71 -0.19 8.71 17.55
C THR A 71 -0.92 8.44 16.24
N ALA A 72 -0.85 7.19 15.77
CA ALA A 72 -1.71 6.73 14.69
C ALA A 72 -2.15 5.29 14.94
N ARG A 73 -3.33 4.95 14.42
CA ARG A 73 -3.92 3.62 14.50
C ARG A 73 -4.46 3.19 13.15
N ILE A 74 -4.38 1.90 12.86
CA ILE A 74 -5.02 1.27 11.72
C ILE A 74 -6.00 0.24 12.26
N ARG A 75 -7.29 0.40 11.97
CA ARG A 75 -8.39 -0.42 12.49
C ARG A 75 -8.33 -0.60 14.02
N GLY A 76 -8.05 0.50 14.72
CA GLY A 76 -7.90 0.55 16.17
C GLY A 76 -6.57 0.00 16.71
N ARG A 77 -5.70 -0.63 15.89
CA ARG A 77 -4.37 -1.10 16.29
C ARG A 77 -3.33 0.01 16.16
N PRO A 78 -2.47 0.21 17.16
CA PRO A 78 -1.35 1.14 17.04
C PRO A 78 -0.40 0.75 15.89
N ILE A 79 0.24 1.75 15.26
CA ILE A 79 1.16 1.53 14.12
C ILE A 79 2.48 0.84 14.52
N ASP A 80 2.78 0.72 15.80
CA ASP A 80 3.91 -0.05 16.35
C ASP A 80 3.54 -1.51 16.70
N ASP A 81 2.28 -1.90 16.55
CA ASP A 81 1.84 -3.30 16.66
C ASP A 81 2.20 -4.07 15.40
N VAL A 82 3.12 -5.03 15.50
CA VAL A 82 3.52 -5.90 14.36
C VAL A 82 2.32 -6.62 13.73
N GLY A 83 1.30 -6.97 14.52
CA GLY A 83 0.06 -7.61 14.02
C GLY A 83 -0.72 -6.73 13.05
N MET A 84 -0.55 -5.40 13.11
CA MET A 84 -1.18 -4.45 12.20
C MET A 84 -0.76 -4.65 10.74
N HIS A 85 0.46 -5.15 10.47
CA HIS A 85 0.94 -5.38 9.10
C HIS A 85 0.09 -6.39 8.32
N ARG A 86 -0.68 -7.25 8.98
CA ARG A 86 -1.63 -8.16 8.31
C ARG A 86 -2.87 -7.44 7.77
N GLU A 87 -3.16 -6.26 8.31
CA GLU A 87 -4.31 -5.45 7.91
C GLU A 87 -4.01 -4.54 6.71
N ILE A 88 -2.73 -4.37 6.37
CA ILE A 88 -2.29 -3.41 5.35
C ILE A 88 -1.64 -4.07 4.14
N GLY A 89 -1.96 -3.54 2.95
CA GLY A 89 -1.21 -3.77 1.72
C GLY A 89 -0.52 -2.49 1.28
N PHE A 90 0.63 -2.61 0.62
CA PHE A 90 1.38 -1.45 0.18
C PHE A 90 1.96 -1.62 -1.22
N LEU A 91 1.73 -0.62 -2.06
CA LEU A 91 2.41 -0.44 -3.34
C LEU A 91 3.24 0.84 -3.27
N PRO A 92 4.58 0.76 -3.29
CA PRO A 92 5.44 1.93 -3.38
C PRO A 92 5.39 2.58 -4.76
N GLU A 93 5.79 3.86 -4.87
CA GLU A 93 5.88 4.60 -6.13
C GLU A 93 6.72 3.87 -7.19
N GLN A 94 7.82 3.26 -6.77
CA GLN A 94 8.72 2.48 -7.62
C GLN A 94 8.90 1.08 -7.04
N PRO A 95 8.00 0.14 -7.37
CA PRO A 95 8.16 -1.22 -6.92
C PRO A 95 9.37 -1.87 -7.61
N TYR A 96 10.18 -2.56 -6.81
CA TYR A 96 11.28 -3.36 -7.32
C TYR A 96 10.87 -4.82 -7.37
N PHE A 97 10.99 -5.43 -8.54
CA PHE A 97 10.67 -6.84 -8.76
C PHE A 97 11.88 -7.60 -9.28
N TYR A 98 11.94 -8.90 -9.00
CA TYR A 98 12.86 -9.82 -9.66
C TYR A 98 12.37 -10.03 -11.10
N ASP A 99 12.94 -9.32 -12.04
CA ASP A 99 12.46 -9.18 -13.42
C ASP A 99 12.55 -10.48 -14.26
N TYR A 100 13.35 -11.44 -13.81
CA TYR A 100 13.45 -12.79 -14.38
C TYR A 100 12.29 -13.72 -13.97
N LEU A 101 11.56 -13.41 -12.90
CA LEU A 101 10.36 -14.15 -12.49
C LEU A 101 9.18 -13.84 -13.40
N THR A 102 8.28 -14.80 -13.53
CA THR A 102 6.93 -14.57 -14.07
C THR A 102 6.04 -13.90 -13.02
N ALA A 103 4.91 -13.33 -13.45
CA ALA A 103 3.95 -12.74 -12.51
C ALA A 103 3.40 -13.78 -11.51
N ARG A 104 3.17 -15.01 -11.98
CA ARG A 104 2.76 -16.14 -11.13
C ARG A 104 3.81 -16.47 -10.07
N GLU A 105 5.06 -16.65 -10.48
CA GLU A 105 6.16 -16.98 -9.58
C GLU A 105 6.40 -15.89 -8.55
N LEU A 106 6.35 -14.62 -8.95
CA LEU A 106 6.46 -13.50 -8.03
C LEU A 106 5.37 -13.53 -6.95
N LEU A 107 4.12 -13.68 -7.34
CA LEU A 107 3.01 -13.69 -6.38
C LEU A 107 3.04 -14.95 -5.50
N ASP A 108 3.39 -16.13 -6.03
CA ASP A 108 3.55 -17.34 -5.21
C ASP A 108 4.67 -17.16 -4.18
N TYR A 109 5.81 -16.55 -4.59
CA TYR A 109 6.92 -16.25 -3.70
C TYR A 109 6.47 -15.36 -2.52
N TYR A 110 5.75 -14.26 -2.80
CA TYR A 110 5.23 -13.40 -1.73
C TYR A 110 4.16 -14.07 -0.88
N ALA A 111 3.32 -14.92 -1.46
CA ALA A 111 2.28 -15.64 -0.72
C ALA A 111 2.84 -16.58 0.35
N GLN A 112 4.09 -17.07 0.18
CA GLN A 112 4.76 -17.92 1.16
C GLN A 112 5.01 -17.20 2.50
N PHE A 113 5.23 -15.87 2.48
CA PHE A 113 5.47 -15.10 3.71
C PHE A 113 4.23 -15.00 4.62
N PHE A 114 3.04 -15.26 4.08
CA PHE A 114 1.79 -15.24 4.84
C PHE A 114 1.41 -16.61 5.40
N GLY A 115 2.21 -17.64 5.16
CA GLY A 115 2.00 -18.99 5.70
C GLY A 115 0.91 -19.78 4.97
N PHE A 116 0.49 -19.37 3.76
CA PHE A 116 -0.51 -20.10 2.98
C PHE A 116 0.03 -21.43 2.47
N GLY A 117 -0.78 -22.48 2.53
CA GLY A 117 -0.48 -23.77 1.92
C GLY A 117 -0.43 -23.70 0.39
N ALA A 118 0.22 -24.65 -0.27
CA ALA A 118 0.44 -24.63 -1.73
C ALA A 118 -0.85 -24.49 -2.56
N ALA A 119 -1.92 -25.19 -2.17
CA ALA A 119 -3.21 -25.12 -2.84
C ALA A 119 -3.82 -23.70 -2.71
N GLU A 120 -3.81 -23.13 -1.50
CA GLU A 120 -4.33 -21.79 -1.24
C GLU A 120 -3.53 -20.72 -1.98
N ARG A 121 -2.20 -20.82 -2.00
CA ARG A 121 -1.35 -19.91 -2.77
C ARG A 121 -1.72 -19.90 -4.25
N ASN A 122 -1.87 -21.08 -4.85
CA ASN A 122 -2.23 -21.20 -6.26
C ASN A 122 -3.59 -20.52 -6.57
N GLU A 123 -4.59 -20.75 -5.73
CA GLU A 123 -5.91 -20.12 -5.88
C GLU A 123 -5.84 -18.59 -5.70
N ARG A 124 -5.10 -18.10 -4.70
CA ARG A 124 -4.91 -16.66 -4.49
C ARG A 124 -4.19 -16.01 -5.67
N VAL A 125 -3.10 -16.58 -6.12
CA VAL A 125 -2.32 -16.07 -7.27
C VAL A 125 -3.21 -15.97 -8.51
N LYS A 126 -3.96 -17.02 -8.83
CA LYS A 126 -4.90 -17.03 -9.96
C LYS A 126 -5.97 -15.94 -9.81
N ARG A 127 -6.61 -15.84 -8.65
CA ARG A 127 -7.64 -14.85 -8.34
C ARG A 127 -7.13 -13.43 -8.51
N PHE A 128 -5.98 -13.10 -7.91
CA PHE A 128 -5.47 -11.72 -7.94
C PHE A 128 -4.89 -11.33 -9.30
N LEU A 129 -4.25 -12.24 -10.03
CA LEU A 129 -3.87 -11.98 -11.43
C LEU A 129 -5.09 -11.72 -12.32
N GLN A 130 -6.19 -12.42 -12.10
CA GLN A 130 -7.44 -12.17 -12.80
C GLN A 130 -8.02 -10.81 -12.41
N GLN A 131 -8.02 -10.46 -11.12
CA GLN A 131 -8.56 -9.21 -10.62
C GLN A 131 -7.83 -7.98 -11.18
N VAL A 132 -6.53 -8.07 -11.42
CA VAL A 132 -5.74 -6.99 -12.02
C VAL A 132 -5.59 -7.10 -13.55
N GLY A 133 -6.33 -8.01 -14.21
CA GLY A 133 -6.32 -8.18 -15.66
C GLY A 133 -5.02 -8.73 -16.23
N LEU A 134 -4.29 -9.54 -15.49
CA LEU A 134 -3.00 -10.14 -15.89
C LEU A 134 -3.03 -11.65 -16.03
N ALA A 135 -4.21 -12.29 -16.00
CA ALA A 135 -4.36 -13.73 -16.10
C ALA A 135 -3.69 -14.33 -17.35
N ALA A 136 -3.85 -13.68 -18.52
CA ALA A 136 -3.25 -14.12 -19.78
C ALA A 136 -1.71 -13.95 -19.81
N ALA A 137 -1.16 -13.09 -18.96
CA ALA A 137 0.28 -12.83 -18.85
C ALA A 137 0.92 -13.48 -17.60
N ALA A 138 0.20 -14.36 -16.91
CA ALA A 138 0.63 -14.98 -15.67
C ALA A 138 2.02 -15.64 -15.76
N ASP A 139 2.32 -16.28 -16.87
CA ASP A 139 3.55 -17.03 -17.13
C ASP A 139 4.58 -16.27 -17.97
N VAL A 140 4.35 -14.96 -18.18
CA VAL A 140 5.28 -14.06 -18.86
C VAL A 140 6.22 -13.43 -17.84
N GLN A 141 7.53 -13.40 -18.14
CA GLN A 141 8.55 -12.78 -17.27
C GLN A 141 8.33 -11.28 -17.14
N LEU A 142 8.54 -10.74 -15.93
CA LEU A 142 8.29 -9.34 -15.59
C LEU A 142 9.14 -8.35 -16.41
N ARG A 143 10.35 -8.74 -16.85
CA ARG A 143 11.17 -7.93 -17.76
C ARG A 143 10.51 -7.62 -19.12
N LYS A 144 9.46 -8.37 -19.46
CA LYS A 144 8.66 -8.15 -20.69
C LYS A 144 7.40 -7.32 -20.44
N PHE A 145 7.15 -6.94 -19.19
CA PHE A 145 5.96 -6.19 -18.82
C PHE A 145 6.14 -4.70 -19.15
N SER A 146 5.05 -4.09 -19.62
CA SER A 146 4.94 -2.63 -19.66
C SER A 146 4.90 -2.04 -18.26
N LYS A 147 5.17 -0.73 -18.11
CA LYS A 147 5.06 -0.04 -16.82
C LYS A 147 3.68 -0.23 -16.18
N GLY A 148 2.60 -0.16 -16.97
CA GLY A 148 1.24 -0.40 -16.48
C GLY A 148 1.01 -1.84 -16.02
N MET A 149 1.59 -2.84 -16.68
CA MET A 149 1.53 -4.23 -16.22
C MET A 149 2.32 -4.42 -14.92
N LEU A 150 3.51 -3.82 -14.77
CA LEU A 150 4.29 -3.85 -13.53
C LEU A 150 3.52 -3.19 -12.37
N GLN A 151 2.84 -2.09 -12.62
CA GLN A 151 2.01 -1.44 -11.61
C GLN A 151 0.85 -2.33 -11.15
N ARG A 152 0.18 -3.00 -12.10
CA ARG A 152 -0.93 -3.91 -11.79
C ARG A 152 -0.48 -5.17 -11.04
N VAL A 153 0.67 -5.75 -11.37
CA VAL A 153 1.21 -6.88 -10.58
C VAL A 153 1.62 -6.43 -9.18
N GLY A 154 2.12 -5.19 -9.02
CA GLY A 154 2.41 -4.61 -7.71
C GLY A 154 1.15 -4.42 -6.86
N ILE A 155 0.04 -4.00 -7.47
CA ILE A 155 -1.25 -3.96 -6.77
C ILE A 155 -1.67 -5.38 -6.37
N ALA A 156 -1.56 -6.37 -7.27
CA ALA A 156 -1.88 -7.76 -6.95
C ALA A 156 -1.05 -8.29 -5.77
N GLN A 157 0.25 -7.96 -5.72
CA GLN A 157 1.11 -8.28 -4.59
C GLN A 157 0.63 -7.61 -3.29
N ALA A 158 0.29 -6.32 -3.34
CA ALA A 158 -0.16 -5.57 -2.18
C ALA A 158 -1.46 -6.14 -1.56
N ILE A 159 -2.34 -6.71 -2.39
CA ILE A 159 -3.63 -7.26 -1.94
C ILE A 159 -3.64 -8.79 -1.75
N LEU A 160 -2.52 -9.47 -1.96
CA LEU A 160 -2.42 -10.92 -2.01
C LEU A 160 -2.89 -11.65 -0.73
N HIS A 161 -2.71 -11.01 0.43
CA HIS A 161 -3.09 -11.53 1.74
C HIS A 161 -4.46 -11.04 2.23
N ASP A 162 -5.25 -10.41 1.35
CA ASP A 162 -6.58 -9.87 1.65
C ASP A 162 -6.59 -8.75 2.73
N PRO A 163 -5.70 -7.73 2.65
CA PRO A 163 -5.67 -6.65 3.62
C PRO A 163 -6.95 -5.82 3.58
N GLN A 164 -7.30 -5.16 4.68
CA GLN A 164 -8.46 -4.27 4.77
C GLN A 164 -8.13 -2.83 4.36
N VAL A 165 -6.87 -2.41 4.54
CA VAL A 165 -6.37 -1.10 4.15
C VAL A 165 -5.26 -1.26 3.11
N VAL A 166 -5.34 -0.50 2.01
CA VAL A 166 -4.35 -0.58 0.93
C VAL A 166 -3.75 0.80 0.69
N PHE A 167 -2.46 0.93 0.93
CA PHE A 167 -1.69 2.13 0.61
C PHE A 167 -1.09 2.04 -0.79
N LEU A 168 -1.36 3.05 -1.62
CA LEU A 168 -0.84 3.14 -2.98
C LEU A 168 -0.10 4.48 -3.12
N ASP A 169 1.23 4.43 -3.22
CA ASP A 169 2.06 5.62 -3.40
C ASP A 169 2.21 5.93 -4.91
N GLU A 170 1.57 6.99 -5.36
CA GLU A 170 1.53 7.44 -6.77
C GLU A 170 1.21 6.34 -7.81
N PRO A 171 0.15 5.53 -7.63
CA PRO A 171 -0.08 4.32 -8.41
C PRO A 171 -0.28 4.56 -9.91
N MET A 172 -0.54 5.80 -10.33
CA MET A 172 -0.77 6.17 -11.73
C MET A 172 0.39 6.97 -12.34
N SER A 173 1.50 7.13 -11.61
CA SER A 173 2.64 7.94 -12.05
C SER A 173 3.29 7.36 -13.30
N GLY A 174 3.45 8.20 -14.34
CA GLY A 174 4.10 7.83 -15.59
C GLY A 174 3.39 6.76 -16.42
N LEU A 175 2.10 6.51 -16.17
CA LEU A 175 1.25 5.67 -17.01
C LEU A 175 0.59 6.50 -18.13
N ASP A 176 0.37 5.84 -19.26
CA ASP A 176 -0.46 6.36 -20.35
C ASP A 176 -1.96 6.45 -19.92
N PRO A 177 -2.83 7.11 -20.69
CA PRO A 177 -4.24 7.25 -20.34
C PRO A 177 -4.98 5.92 -20.15
N VAL A 178 -4.62 4.88 -20.91
CA VAL A 178 -5.23 3.55 -20.79
C VAL A 178 -4.80 2.89 -19.48
N GLY A 179 -3.51 2.87 -19.19
CA GLY A 179 -2.98 2.31 -17.93
C GLY A 179 -3.53 3.03 -16.68
N ARG A 180 -3.69 4.36 -16.73
CA ARG A 180 -4.34 5.11 -15.64
C ARG A 180 -5.77 4.68 -15.41
N ARG A 181 -6.53 4.45 -16.48
CA ARG A 181 -7.90 3.96 -16.40
C ARG A 181 -7.96 2.57 -15.79
N GLU A 182 -7.11 1.65 -16.25
CA GLU A 182 -7.03 0.28 -15.71
C GLU A 182 -6.73 0.27 -14.21
N VAL A 183 -5.74 1.04 -13.76
CA VAL A 183 -5.41 1.16 -12.32
C VAL A 183 -6.55 1.78 -11.52
N ARG A 184 -7.19 2.84 -12.03
CA ARG A 184 -8.36 3.43 -11.40
C ARG A 184 -9.51 2.43 -11.24
N ASP A 185 -9.78 1.65 -12.28
CA ASP A 185 -10.88 0.67 -12.27
C ASP A 185 -10.58 -0.46 -11.23
N ILE A 186 -9.32 -0.86 -11.05
CA ILE A 186 -8.90 -1.77 -9.99
C ILE A 186 -9.16 -1.15 -8.61
N ILE A 187 -8.77 0.11 -8.38
CA ILE A 187 -8.99 0.82 -7.10
C ILE A 187 -10.49 0.89 -6.77
N LEU A 188 -11.33 1.21 -7.77
CA LEU A 188 -12.78 1.24 -7.59
C LEU A 188 -13.36 -0.15 -7.26
N ALA A 189 -12.84 -1.20 -7.88
CA ALA A 189 -13.23 -2.58 -7.56
C ALA A 189 -12.83 -2.97 -6.12
N LEU A 190 -11.67 -2.54 -5.63
CA LEU A 190 -11.25 -2.75 -4.25
C LEU A 190 -12.18 -2.03 -3.27
N LYS A 191 -12.56 -0.78 -3.57
CA LYS A 191 -13.57 -0.05 -2.78
C LYS A 191 -14.90 -0.81 -2.70
N GLN A 192 -15.39 -1.32 -3.85
CA GLN A 192 -16.65 -2.09 -3.89
C GLN A 192 -16.59 -3.38 -3.06
N GLN A 193 -15.38 -3.92 -2.81
CA GLN A 193 -15.13 -5.05 -1.93
C GLN A 193 -15.02 -4.64 -0.44
N GLY A 194 -15.25 -3.36 -0.11
CA GLY A 194 -15.19 -2.83 1.26
C GLY A 194 -13.77 -2.50 1.74
N ARG A 195 -12.77 -2.46 0.86
CA ARG A 195 -11.40 -2.09 1.24
C ARG A 195 -11.23 -0.56 1.25
N THR A 196 -10.41 -0.10 2.18
CA THR A 196 -10.02 1.31 2.32
C THR A 196 -8.70 1.55 1.64
#